data_e5c5d2241cbbb4dcce1644bfc023ca55
#
_entry.id   e5c5d2241cbbb4dcce1644bfc023ca55
#
_cell.length_a   1.000
_cell.length_b   1.000
_cell.length_c   1.000
_cell.angle_alpha   90.00
_cell.angle_beta   90.00
_cell.angle_gamma   90.00
#
_symmetry.space_group_name_H-M   'P 1'
#
loop_
_entity.id
_entity.type
_entity.pdbx_description
1 polymer ?
#
loop_
_entity_poly.entity_id
_entity_poly.type
_entity_poly.pdbx_seq_one_letter_code
_entity_poly.pdbx_strand_id
1 'polypeptide(L)'
;MATKQVKDRSLLSLSWPLIFTFAVNMIQPMMDSWFLSRTSEEAAAGVGALMPVLAALFTAINAFSQAGASIASQYMGAEQNSHARSTKTMVLCGSLLVGFLMTAAVVPLSGLIPHWMGLTGNPVIYAEQFMSVVAFGFAFRALQSSLTAFVATHGLTVWNLIGNIITIASNAAMNYIFLEGLFGLPKMGAKGVGLATALSWLISSGILWCVLRYKIQHKTHRRDLKRSKIILPDWVRIGLPAAAEPISFQLFNVFITAMVAHLGTLAMTARVFAGNFAALSVILGIGLGNGNQILVAHLVGAKEYKTADQRVHQTILISCISGLVLSIIMALCGTHLIGVFTDNPDVIALGQMCLWCDVAVQPFKAVNFVITTSLRASGDSKFPAFVGSGMMWTLGVGTALFLAFVLDLGLPGLWLGMAADEFYRSIANYYRWRSGKWQSKAVV
;
A
#
# COMPACT_ATOMS: atom_id res chain seq x y z
N MET A 1 24.99 24.30 -7.90
CA MET A 1 24.48 23.25 -8.79
C MET A 1 22.96 23.41 -8.83
N ALA A 2 22.40 23.76 -10.00
CA ALA A 2 20.95 23.84 -10.18
C ALA A 2 20.39 22.44 -9.88
N THR A 3 19.55 22.35 -8.85
CA THR A 3 18.85 21.09 -8.52
C THR A 3 17.94 20.77 -9.70
N LYS A 4 18.27 19.70 -10.43
CA LYS A 4 17.45 19.18 -11.51
C LYS A 4 15.99 19.11 -11.04
N GLN A 5 15.07 19.76 -11.76
CA GLN A 5 13.65 19.71 -11.37
C GLN A 5 13.19 18.25 -11.33
N VAL A 6 12.27 17.89 -10.45
CA VAL A 6 11.84 16.50 -10.27
C VAL A 6 11.29 15.92 -11.57
N LYS A 7 10.59 16.73 -12.37
CA LYS A 7 10.06 16.34 -13.69
C LYS A 7 11.12 15.87 -14.69
N ASP A 8 12.38 16.31 -14.54
CA ASP A 8 13.50 15.96 -15.43
C ASP A 8 14.28 14.74 -14.95
N ARG A 9 13.88 14.14 -13.83
CA ARG A 9 14.52 12.93 -13.30
C ARG A 9 14.12 11.69 -14.10
N SER A 10 15.01 10.70 -14.09
CA SER A 10 14.68 9.38 -14.67
C SER A 10 13.69 8.64 -13.74
N LEU A 11 12.77 7.90 -14.35
CA LEU A 11 11.82 7.04 -13.63
C LEU A 11 12.57 6.11 -12.65
N LEU A 12 13.63 5.44 -13.11
CA LEU A 12 14.39 4.49 -12.31
C LEU A 12 15.02 5.14 -11.07
N SER A 13 15.53 6.38 -11.18
CA SER A 13 16.14 7.07 -10.03
C SER A 13 15.15 7.34 -8.90
N LEU A 14 13.86 7.48 -9.20
CA LEU A 14 12.80 7.66 -8.21
C LEU A 14 12.25 6.31 -7.74
N SER A 15 12.17 5.33 -8.62
CA SER A 15 11.47 4.08 -8.36
C SER A 15 12.30 3.05 -7.61
N TRP A 16 13.64 2.94 -7.84
CA TRP A 16 14.44 1.91 -7.18
C TRP A 16 14.40 1.98 -5.63
N PRO A 17 14.45 3.18 -5.00
CA PRO A 17 14.34 3.21 -3.54
C PRO A 17 12.94 2.83 -3.07
N LEU A 18 11.89 3.14 -3.86
CA LEU A 18 10.52 2.76 -3.55
C LEU A 18 10.32 1.25 -3.68
N ILE A 19 10.90 0.61 -4.71
CA ILE A 19 10.89 -0.85 -4.88
C ILE A 19 11.50 -1.52 -3.63
N PHE A 20 12.69 -1.10 -3.22
CA PHE A 20 13.32 -1.62 -2.01
C PHE A 20 12.52 -1.30 -0.73
N THR A 21 11.89 -0.13 -0.65
CA THR A 21 11.00 0.21 0.47
C THR A 21 9.84 -0.77 0.57
N PHE A 22 9.20 -1.15 -0.54
CA PHE A 22 8.13 -2.14 -0.54
C PHE A 22 8.62 -3.54 -0.18
N ALA A 23 9.77 -3.96 -0.70
CA ALA A 23 10.38 -5.25 -0.35
C ALA A 23 10.70 -5.33 1.16
N VAL A 24 11.29 -4.28 1.72
CA VAL A 24 11.63 -4.18 3.14
C VAL A 24 10.37 -4.14 4.02
N ASN A 25 9.28 -3.50 3.57
CA ASN A 25 8.00 -3.49 4.28
C ASN A 25 7.36 -4.87 4.46
N MET A 26 7.70 -5.86 3.62
CA MET A 26 7.24 -7.24 3.80
C MET A 26 7.90 -7.94 4.99
N ILE A 27 9.07 -7.47 5.42
CA ILE A 27 9.83 -8.06 6.53
C ILE A 27 9.18 -7.75 7.88
N GLN A 28 8.64 -6.55 8.06
CA GLN A 28 8.12 -6.10 9.36
C GLN A 28 7.01 -7.00 9.92
N PRO A 29 5.93 -7.35 9.20
CA PRO A 29 4.89 -8.25 9.72
C PRO A 29 5.41 -9.65 10.05
N MET A 30 6.37 -10.15 9.26
CA MET A 30 7.00 -11.45 9.51
C MET A 30 7.81 -11.42 10.82
N MET A 31 8.55 -10.34 11.03
CA MET A 31 9.35 -10.14 12.23
C MET A 31 8.47 -9.98 13.47
N ASP A 32 7.40 -9.18 13.39
CA ASP A 32 6.44 -9.01 14.49
C ASP A 32 5.78 -10.36 14.84
N SER A 33 5.39 -11.16 13.84
CA SER A 33 4.86 -12.52 14.05
C SER A 33 5.88 -13.44 14.71
N TRP A 34 7.15 -13.37 14.33
CA TRP A 34 8.22 -14.15 14.95
C TRP A 34 8.45 -13.77 16.42
N PHE A 35 8.42 -12.49 16.75
CA PHE A 35 8.51 -12.04 18.14
C PHE A 35 7.29 -12.48 18.95
N LEU A 36 6.08 -12.39 18.38
CA LEU A 36 4.86 -12.83 19.05
C LEU A 36 4.83 -14.33 19.30
N SER A 37 5.31 -15.16 18.36
CA SER A 37 5.38 -16.60 18.54
C SER A 37 6.31 -17.02 19.69
N ARG A 38 7.30 -16.21 20.01
CA ARG A 38 8.13 -16.39 21.22
C ARG A 38 7.39 -16.11 22.53
N THR A 39 6.31 -15.33 22.47
CA THR A 39 5.44 -15.11 23.64
C THR A 39 4.50 -16.31 23.82
N SER A 40 3.72 -16.62 22.79
CA SER A 40 2.90 -17.83 22.65
C SER A 40 2.37 -17.96 21.22
N GLU A 41 2.02 -19.18 20.80
CA GLU A 41 1.34 -19.40 19.51
C GLU A 41 0.00 -18.67 19.47
N GLU A 42 -0.71 -18.61 20.59
CA GLU A 42 -1.98 -17.90 20.74
C GLU A 42 -1.82 -16.38 20.54
N ALA A 43 -0.70 -15.78 20.97
CA ALA A 43 -0.41 -14.37 20.74
C ALA A 43 -0.17 -14.09 19.25
N ALA A 44 0.60 -14.94 18.57
CA ALA A 44 0.82 -14.81 17.14
C ALA A 44 -0.48 -14.99 16.34
N ALA A 45 -1.32 -15.95 16.69
CA ALA A 45 -2.61 -16.17 16.06
C ALA A 45 -3.58 -14.99 16.30
N GLY A 46 -3.69 -14.52 17.54
CA GLY A 46 -4.57 -13.40 17.91
C GLY A 46 -4.21 -12.11 17.18
N VAL A 47 -2.94 -11.72 17.21
CA VAL A 47 -2.47 -10.49 16.53
C VAL A 47 -2.51 -10.67 15.01
N GLY A 48 -2.16 -11.86 14.50
CA GLY A 48 -2.23 -12.18 13.07
C GLY A 48 -3.62 -11.99 12.49
N ALA A 49 -4.67 -12.36 13.22
CA ALA A 49 -6.06 -12.16 12.81
C ALA A 49 -6.45 -10.67 12.67
N LEU A 50 -5.77 -9.74 13.34
CA LEU A 50 -6.01 -8.30 13.21
C LEU A 50 -5.40 -7.68 11.95
N MET A 51 -4.47 -8.37 11.27
CA MET A 51 -3.71 -7.80 10.14
C MET A 51 -4.60 -7.28 9.01
N PRO A 52 -5.72 -7.92 8.60
CA PRO A 52 -6.60 -7.38 7.57
C PRO A 52 -7.24 -6.04 7.96
N VAL A 53 -7.62 -5.88 9.24
CA VAL A 53 -8.21 -4.64 9.75
C VAL A 53 -7.17 -3.52 9.74
N LEU A 54 -5.96 -3.80 10.23
CA LEU A 54 -4.84 -2.84 10.23
C LEU A 54 -4.45 -2.46 8.80
N ALA A 55 -4.40 -3.43 7.88
CA ALA A 55 -4.11 -3.16 6.47
C ALA A 55 -5.14 -2.22 5.84
N ALA A 56 -6.43 -2.39 6.14
CA ALA A 56 -7.49 -1.50 5.65
C ALA A 56 -7.32 -0.06 6.20
N LEU A 57 -7.06 0.08 7.51
CA LEU A 57 -6.82 1.38 8.15
C LEU A 57 -5.58 2.08 7.56
N PHE A 58 -4.47 1.36 7.41
CA PHE A 58 -3.23 1.91 6.84
C PHE A 58 -3.38 2.26 5.36
N THR A 59 -4.17 1.51 4.62
CA THR A 59 -4.50 1.80 3.22
C THR A 59 -5.23 3.13 3.09
N ALA A 60 -6.21 3.40 3.96
CA ALA A 60 -6.90 4.68 4.01
C ALA A 60 -5.94 5.84 4.32
N ILE A 61 -5.11 5.71 5.36
CA ILE A 61 -4.09 6.70 5.73
C ILE A 61 -3.15 7.00 4.54
N ASN A 62 -2.66 5.94 3.88
CA ASN A 62 -1.75 6.09 2.75
C ASN A 62 -2.41 6.79 1.56
N ALA A 63 -3.68 6.50 1.25
CA ALA A 63 -4.41 7.13 0.15
C ALA A 63 -4.58 8.64 0.35
N PHE A 64 -4.94 9.08 1.55
CA PHE A 64 -5.02 10.50 1.89
C PHE A 64 -3.66 11.19 1.84
N SER A 65 -2.60 10.53 2.30
CA SER A 65 -1.23 11.05 2.22
C SER A 65 -0.77 11.22 0.77
N GLN A 66 -1.03 10.23 -0.09
CA GLN A 66 -0.71 10.27 -1.51
C GLN A 66 -1.53 11.32 -2.28
N ALA A 67 -2.81 11.51 -1.93
CA ALA A 67 -3.63 12.58 -2.50
C ALA A 67 -3.02 13.96 -2.19
N GLY A 68 -2.62 14.20 -0.94
CA GLY A 68 -1.94 15.42 -0.54
C GLY A 68 -0.61 15.63 -1.26
N ALA A 69 0.16 14.57 -1.44
CA ALA A 69 1.42 14.59 -2.18
C ALA A 69 1.21 14.92 -3.67
N SER A 70 0.17 14.36 -4.29
CA SER A 70 -0.19 14.66 -5.69
C SER A 70 -0.55 16.13 -5.87
N ILE A 71 -1.38 16.70 -4.98
CA ILE A 71 -1.74 18.12 -4.99
C ILE A 71 -0.49 18.99 -4.81
N ALA A 72 0.36 18.68 -3.83
CA ALA A 72 1.59 19.45 -3.60
C ALA A 72 2.53 19.38 -4.82
N SER A 73 2.64 18.22 -5.48
CA SER A 73 3.46 18.03 -6.68
C SER A 73 2.93 18.83 -7.87
N GLN A 74 1.59 18.92 -8.04
CA GLN A 74 0.98 19.75 -9.08
C GLN A 74 1.31 21.23 -8.85
N TYR A 75 1.13 21.74 -7.61
CA TYR A 75 1.53 23.11 -7.29
C TYR A 75 3.03 23.37 -7.48
N MET A 76 3.89 22.36 -7.18
CA MET A 76 5.33 22.48 -7.42
C MET A 76 5.64 22.50 -8.92
N GLY A 77 4.97 21.68 -9.72
CA GLY A 77 5.09 21.68 -11.18
C GLY A 77 4.66 23.00 -11.83
N ALA A 78 3.62 23.64 -11.26
CA ALA A 78 3.13 24.96 -11.67
C ALA A 78 3.96 26.12 -11.07
N GLU A 79 5.07 25.85 -10.38
CA GLU A 79 5.94 26.82 -9.70
C GLU A 79 5.22 27.64 -8.59
N GLN A 80 4.05 27.19 -8.16
CA GLN A 80 3.26 27.81 -7.10
C GLN A 80 3.72 27.36 -5.69
N ASN A 81 4.96 27.67 -5.35
CA ASN A 81 5.63 27.19 -4.14
C ASN A 81 4.90 27.54 -2.83
N SER A 82 4.16 28.67 -2.80
CA SER A 82 3.36 29.06 -1.63
C SER A 82 2.18 28.11 -1.39
N HIS A 83 1.48 27.70 -2.46
CA HIS A 83 0.38 26.73 -2.37
C HIS A 83 0.91 25.33 -2.05
N ALA A 84 2.00 24.91 -2.68
CA ALA A 84 2.67 23.64 -2.35
C ALA A 84 3.07 23.56 -0.87
N ARG A 85 3.58 24.67 -0.30
CA ARG A 85 3.93 24.72 1.13
C ARG A 85 2.69 24.65 2.01
N SER A 86 1.63 25.41 1.66
CA SER A 86 0.37 25.37 2.40
C SER A 86 -0.28 23.99 2.35
N THR A 87 -0.23 23.31 1.20
CA THR A 87 -0.72 21.93 1.06
C THR A 87 0.01 20.97 2.00
N LYS A 88 1.36 21.01 2.03
CA LYS A 88 2.14 20.16 2.93
C LYS A 88 1.78 20.40 4.39
N THR A 89 1.73 21.67 4.82
CA THR A 89 1.37 22.02 6.20
C THR A 89 -0.03 21.54 6.55
N MET A 90 -1.02 21.76 5.68
CA MET A 90 -2.40 21.32 5.90
C MET A 90 -2.50 19.79 6.00
N VAL A 91 -1.89 19.08 5.06
CA VAL A 91 -1.97 17.61 5.03
C VAL A 91 -1.26 16.99 6.23
N LEU A 92 -0.12 17.53 6.68
CA LEU A 92 0.55 17.05 7.89
C LEU A 92 -0.34 17.25 9.13
N CYS A 93 -0.95 18.42 9.30
CA CYS A 93 -1.89 18.66 10.40
C CYS A 93 -3.16 17.79 10.27
N GLY A 94 -3.70 17.68 9.05
CA GLY A 94 -4.89 16.87 8.76
C GLY A 94 -4.63 15.37 9.00
N SER A 95 -3.45 14.88 8.64
CA SER A 95 -3.08 13.49 8.89
C SER A 95 -2.96 13.17 10.38
N LEU A 96 -2.40 14.08 11.17
CA LEU A 96 -2.39 13.94 12.63
C LEU A 96 -3.82 13.87 13.18
N LEU A 97 -4.70 14.78 12.71
CA LEU A 97 -6.11 14.78 13.13
C LEU A 97 -6.81 13.46 12.74
N VAL A 98 -6.63 12.98 11.51
CA VAL A 98 -7.17 11.68 11.06
C VAL A 98 -6.64 10.55 11.93
N GLY A 99 -5.34 10.52 12.22
CA GLY A 99 -4.74 9.52 13.11
C GLY A 99 -5.31 9.56 14.52
N PHE A 100 -5.51 10.75 15.10
CA PHE A 100 -6.18 10.90 16.40
C PHE A 100 -7.64 10.45 16.37
N LEU A 101 -8.39 10.78 15.31
CA LEU A 101 -9.77 10.32 15.15
C LEU A 101 -9.85 8.79 15.02
N MET A 102 -8.92 8.18 14.27
CA MET A 102 -8.79 6.72 14.19
C MET A 102 -8.45 6.11 15.56
N THR A 103 -7.54 6.70 16.31
CA THR A 103 -7.23 6.28 17.68
C THR A 103 -8.47 6.33 18.55
N ALA A 104 -9.19 7.46 18.54
CA ALA A 104 -10.41 7.66 19.32
C ALA A 104 -11.54 6.67 18.95
N ALA A 105 -11.59 6.25 17.69
CA ALA A 105 -12.55 5.25 17.23
C ALA A 105 -12.12 3.82 17.58
N VAL A 106 -10.84 3.47 17.40
CA VAL A 106 -10.37 2.08 17.52
C VAL A 106 -10.08 1.67 18.96
N VAL A 107 -9.60 2.57 19.82
CA VAL A 107 -9.29 2.23 21.22
C VAL A 107 -10.52 1.70 21.97
N PRO A 108 -11.71 2.33 21.90
CA PRO A 108 -12.93 1.78 22.53
C PRO A 108 -13.38 0.45 21.92
N LEU A 109 -13.07 0.22 20.64
CA LEU A 109 -13.47 -0.99 19.91
C LEU A 109 -12.41 -2.10 19.99
N SER A 110 -11.28 -1.87 20.66
CA SER A 110 -10.16 -2.83 20.71
C SER A 110 -10.55 -4.19 21.28
N GLY A 111 -11.50 -4.24 22.23
CA GLY A 111 -12.04 -5.47 22.77
C GLY A 111 -13.09 -6.13 21.86
N LEU A 112 -13.81 -5.36 21.02
CA LEU A 112 -14.86 -5.90 20.15
C LEU A 112 -14.31 -6.41 18.81
N ILE A 113 -13.28 -5.76 18.26
CA ILE A 113 -12.69 -6.11 16.97
C ILE A 113 -12.22 -7.59 16.92
N PRO A 114 -11.51 -8.13 17.93
CA PRO A 114 -11.11 -9.53 17.93
C PRO A 114 -12.30 -10.49 17.86
N HIS A 115 -13.39 -10.20 18.57
CA HIS A 115 -14.62 -11.01 18.52
C HIS A 115 -15.27 -10.97 17.14
N TRP A 116 -15.33 -9.80 16.48
CA TRP A 116 -15.82 -9.67 15.09
C TRP A 116 -14.97 -10.45 14.09
N MET A 117 -13.67 -10.65 14.40
CA MET A 117 -12.77 -11.48 13.59
C MET A 117 -12.91 -12.99 13.89
N GLY A 118 -13.86 -13.38 14.74
CA GLY A 118 -14.12 -14.78 15.07
C GLY A 118 -13.16 -15.39 16.10
N LEU A 119 -12.36 -14.57 16.79
CA LEU A 119 -11.45 -15.06 17.82
C LEU A 119 -12.22 -15.42 19.10
N THR A 120 -11.74 -16.47 19.78
CA THR A 120 -12.27 -16.94 21.09
C THR A 120 -11.10 -17.30 22.01
N GLY A 121 -11.33 -17.26 23.33
CA GLY A 121 -10.33 -17.66 24.32
C GLY A 121 -9.13 -16.68 24.43
N ASN A 122 -7.95 -17.22 24.73
CA ASN A 122 -6.73 -16.45 24.96
C ASN A 122 -6.27 -15.58 23.77
N PRO A 123 -6.39 -16.00 22.49
CA PRO A 123 -6.07 -15.13 21.35
C PRO A 123 -6.78 -13.78 21.36
N VAL A 124 -8.01 -13.70 21.90
CA VAL A 124 -8.75 -12.42 22.05
C VAL A 124 -7.99 -11.47 22.97
N ILE A 125 -7.49 -11.97 24.11
CA ILE A 125 -6.79 -11.18 25.10
C ILE A 125 -5.52 -10.57 24.50
N TYR A 126 -4.73 -11.35 23.77
CA TYR A 126 -3.52 -10.86 23.12
C TYR A 126 -3.82 -9.88 21.98
N ALA A 127 -4.86 -10.15 21.19
CA ALA A 127 -5.32 -9.25 20.15
C ALA A 127 -5.77 -7.89 20.72
N GLU A 128 -6.58 -7.89 21.79
CA GLU A 128 -7.00 -6.68 22.50
C GLU A 128 -5.83 -5.91 23.06
N GLN A 129 -4.89 -6.61 23.73
CA GLN A 129 -3.68 -6.01 24.28
C GLN A 129 -2.83 -5.33 23.22
N PHE A 130 -2.66 -5.95 22.07
CA PHE A 130 -1.91 -5.38 20.95
C PHE A 130 -2.66 -4.19 20.35
N MET A 131 -3.96 -4.37 20.03
CA MET A 131 -4.77 -3.34 19.36
C MET A 131 -4.92 -2.09 20.22
N SER A 132 -5.16 -2.22 21.52
CA SER A 132 -5.29 -1.10 22.42
C SER A 132 -4.05 -0.22 22.47
N VAL A 133 -2.86 -0.81 22.35
CA VAL A 133 -1.59 -0.07 22.38
C VAL A 133 -1.20 0.46 21.01
N VAL A 134 -1.29 -0.36 19.96
CA VAL A 134 -0.89 0.07 18.60
C VAL A 134 -1.79 1.19 18.08
N ALA A 135 -3.06 1.24 18.49
CA ALA A 135 -4.00 2.28 18.09
C ALA A 135 -3.54 3.69 18.53
N PHE A 136 -2.87 3.83 19.65
CA PHE A 136 -2.26 5.12 20.05
C PHE A 136 -1.15 5.56 19.08
N GLY A 137 -0.55 4.62 18.34
CA GLY A 137 0.44 4.90 17.31
C GLY A 137 -0.14 5.42 15.99
N PHE A 138 -1.46 5.38 15.76
CA PHE A 138 -2.06 5.74 14.46
C PHE A 138 -1.79 7.19 14.05
N ALA A 139 -1.71 8.12 15.01
CA ALA A 139 -1.31 9.50 14.74
C ALA A 139 0.12 9.56 14.17
N PHE A 140 1.05 8.79 14.74
CA PHE A 140 2.44 8.71 14.26
C PHE A 140 2.52 8.00 12.91
N ARG A 141 1.71 6.95 12.69
CA ARG A 141 1.61 6.26 11.40
C ARG A 141 1.10 7.19 10.29
N ALA A 142 0.07 8.00 10.57
CA ALA A 142 -0.48 8.96 9.64
C ALA A 142 0.53 10.08 9.31
N LEU A 143 1.23 10.57 10.33
CA LEU A 143 2.32 11.54 10.15
C LEU A 143 3.46 10.97 9.31
N GLN A 144 3.94 9.76 9.62
CA GLN A 144 4.97 9.04 8.87
C GLN A 144 4.58 8.89 7.40
N SER A 145 3.34 8.44 7.12
CA SER A 145 2.85 8.26 5.74
C SER A 145 2.89 9.56 4.95
N SER A 146 2.43 10.68 5.54
CA SER A 146 2.43 11.98 4.90
C SER A 146 3.84 12.54 4.70
N LEU A 147 4.73 12.37 5.67
CA LEU A 147 6.14 12.76 5.55
C LEU A 147 6.84 11.98 4.44
N THR A 148 6.65 10.65 4.39
CA THR A 148 7.15 9.78 3.33
C THR A 148 6.69 10.26 1.96
N ALA A 149 5.38 10.54 1.81
CA ALA A 149 4.81 11.04 0.58
C ALA A 149 5.43 12.38 0.16
N PHE A 150 5.60 13.33 1.10
CA PHE A 150 6.18 14.64 0.78
C PHE A 150 7.67 14.61 0.52
N VAL A 151 8.44 13.77 1.19
CA VAL A 151 9.86 13.56 0.88
C VAL A 151 10.00 13.01 -0.55
N ALA A 152 9.11 12.10 -0.95
CA ALA A 152 9.06 11.57 -2.31
C ALA A 152 8.75 12.64 -3.38
N THR A 153 7.83 13.60 -3.12
CA THR A 153 7.51 14.69 -4.06
C THR A 153 8.69 15.57 -4.42
N HIS A 154 9.73 15.59 -3.58
CA HIS A 154 10.99 16.31 -3.86
C HIS A 154 12.04 15.42 -4.53
N GLY A 155 11.67 14.19 -4.89
CA GLY A 155 12.58 13.21 -5.49
C GLY A 155 13.59 12.61 -4.50
N LEU A 156 13.41 12.79 -3.21
CA LEU A 156 14.30 12.29 -2.16
C LEU A 156 13.91 10.88 -1.68
N THR A 157 13.50 10.00 -2.61
CA THR A 157 12.99 8.65 -2.33
C THR A 157 13.96 7.75 -1.58
N VAL A 158 15.28 7.99 -1.69
CA VAL A 158 16.32 7.29 -0.90
C VAL A 158 16.12 7.53 0.59
N TRP A 159 15.69 8.73 1.01
CA TRP A 159 15.42 9.01 2.42
C TRP A 159 14.21 8.25 2.96
N ASN A 160 13.25 7.93 2.09
CA ASN A 160 12.13 7.05 2.46
C ASN A 160 12.62 5.63 2.73
N LEU A 161 13.53 5.11 1.90
CA LEU A 161 14.15 3.81 2.13
C LEU A 161 14.93 3.79 3.45
N ILE A 162 15.77 4.80 3.70
CA ILE A 162 16.52 4.93 4.96
C ILE A 162 15.55 5.00 6.16
N GLY A 163 14.53 5.85 6.08
CA GLY A 163 13.52 5.97 7.14
C GLY A 163 12.81 4.64 7.41
N ASN A 164 12.52 3.87 6.37
CA ASN A 164 11.87 2.57 6.49
C ASN A 164 12.79 1.51 7.14
N ILE A 165 14.07 1.45 6.72
CA ILE A 165 15.08 0.56 7.34
C ILE A 165 15.21 0.88 8.84
N ILE A 166 15.25 2.17 9.19
CA ILE A 166 15.33 2.58 10.60
C ILE A 166 14.04 2.20 11.35
N THR A 167 12.87 2.32 10.72
CA THR A 167 11.61 1.87 11.31
C THR A 167 11.69 0.41 11.70
N ILE A 168 12.12 -0.47 10.78
CA ILE A 168 12.21 -1.91 11.02
C ILE A 168 13.29 -2.23 12.05
N ALA A 169 14.45 -1.62 11.95
CA ALA A 169 15.54 -1.85 12.89
C ALA A 169 15.17 -1.41 14.33
N SER A 170 14.54 -0.23 14.47
CA SER A 170 14.06 0.25 15.78
C SER A 170 12.92 -0.59 16.32
N ASN A 171 11.99 -1.05 15.45
CA ASN A 171 10.93 -1.96 15.84
C ASN A 171 11.49 -3.28 16.36
N ALA A 172 12.45 -3.91 15.65
CA ALA A 172 13.11 -5.13 16.08
C ALA A 172 13.80 -4.98 17.44
N ALA A 173 14.57 -3.90 17.61
CA ALA A 173 15.27 -3.62 18.86
C ALA A 173 14.29 -3.43 20.02
N MET A 174 13.21 -2.67 19.80
CA MET A 174 12.21 -2.43 20.86
C MET A 174 11.37 -3.69 21.13
N ASN A 175 11.04 -4.50 20.12
CA ASN A 175 10.40 -5.80 20.34
C ASN A 175 11.24 -6.67 21.26
N TYR A 176 12.56 -6.75 21.02
CA TYR A 176 13.45 -7.52 21.89
C TYR A 176 13.50 -6.96 23.32
N ILE A 177 13.61 -5.62 23.47
CA ILE A 177 13.66 -4.95 24.78
C ILE A 177 12.37 -5.22 25.59
N PHE A 178 11.20 -5.06 24.98
CA PHE A 178 9.92 -5.18 25.68
C PHE A 178 9.49 -6.62 25.94
N LEU A 179 9.91 -7.56 25.10
CA LEU A 179 9.63 -9.00 25.32
C LEU A 179 10.51 -9.59 26.41
N GLU A 180 11.80 -9.25 26.43
CA GLU A 180 12.72 -9.77 27.44
C GLU A 180 12.71 -8.96 28.75
N GLY A 181 12.11 -7.77 28.75
CA GLY A 181 12.05 -6.92 29.94
C GLY A 181 13.40 -6.31 30.29
N LEU A 182 14.18 -5.91 29.28
CA LEU A 182 15.50 -5.31 29.48
C LEU A 182 15.39 -3.92 30.12
N PHE A 183 16.49 -3.44 30.72
CA PHE A 183 16.59 -2.14 31.39
C PHE A 183 15.61 -1.96 32.56
N GLY A 184 15.21 -3.04 33.21
CA GLY A 184 14.28 -3.01 34.36
C GLY A 184 12.79 -2.86 33.97
N LEU A 185 12.47 -2.98 32.68
CA LEU A 185 11.09 -2.97 32.19
C LEU A 185 10.42 -4.34 32.45
N PRO A 186 9.10 -4.37 32.69
CA PRO A 186 8.38 -5.64 32.78
C PRO A 186 8.31 -6.31 31.39
N LYS A 187 8.23 -7.65 31.37
CA LYS A 187 7.91 -8.39 30.13
C LYS A 187 6.50 -8.06 29.66
N MET A 188 6.37 -7.44 28.50
CA MET A 188 5.10 -6.83 28.05
C MET A 188 4.31 -7.71 27.04
N GLY A 189 4.91 -8.79 26.51
CA GLY A 189 4.23 -9.67 25.56
C GLY A 189 3.63 -8.92 24.35
N ALA A 190 2.39 -9.22 23.98
CA ALA A 190 1.71 -8.59 22.85
C ALA A 190 1.58 -7.06 22.97
N LYS A 191 1.41 -6.53 24.18
CA LYS A 191 1.44 -5.07 24.41
C LYS A 191 2.79 -4.47 24.04
N GLY A 192 3.89 -5.16 24.35
CA GLY A 192 5.24 -4.76 24.01
C GLY A 192 5.46 -4.64 22.51
N VAL A 193 4.97 -5.61 21.74
CA VAL A 193 5.05 -5.58 20.27
C VAL A 193 4.23 -4.41 19.69
N GLY A 194 3.01 -4.16 20.21
CA GLY A 194 2.21 -3.01 19.82
C GLY A 194 2.89 -1.66 20.13
N LEU A 195 3.54 -1.56 21.29
CA LEU A 195 4.29 -0.37 21.70
C LEU A 195 5.54 -0.15 20.84
N ALA A 196 6.31 -1.22 20.56
CA ALA A 196 7.46 -1.18 19.68
C ALA A 196 7.08 -0.66 18.28
N THR A 197 5.95 -1.14 17.76
CA THR A 197 5.41 -0.72 16.46
C THR A 197 5.04 0.77 16.47
N ALA A 198 4.32 1.24 17.48
CA ALA A 198 3.94 2.65 17.61
C ALA A 198 5.15 3.59 17.74
N LEU A 199 6.13 3.21 18.56
CA LEU A 199 7.36 3.98 18.77
C LEU A 199 8.26 4.00 17.54
N SER A 200 8.33 2.90 16.77
CA SER A 200 9.09 2.86 15.51
C SER A 200 8.54 3.85 14.47
N TRP A 201 7.21 4.01 14.40
CA TRP A 201 6.59 5.04 13.56
C TRP A 201 6.90 6.46 14.02
N LEU A 202 6.97 6.69 15.35
CA LEU A 202 7.38 7.98 15.91
C LEU A 202 8.82 8.31 15.55
N ILE A 203 9.76 7.37 15.73
CA ILE A 203 11.19 7.54 15.39
C ILE A 203 11.34 7.87 13.92
N SER A 204 10.71 7.07 13.03
CA SER A 204 10.74 7.31 11.60
C SER A 204 10.14 8.67 11.22
N SER A 205 9.03 9.06 11.85
CA SER A 205 8.43 10.38 11.65
C SER A 205 9.40 11.51 12.03
N GLY A 206 10.13 11.36 13.12
CA GLY A 206 11.15 12.32 13.56
C GLY A 206 12.27 12.48 12.52
N ILE A 207 12.78 11.38 11.97
CA ILE A 207 13.83 11.40 10.95
C ILE A 207 13.32 12.06 9.67
N LEU A 208 12.15 11.64 9.17
CA LEU A 208 11.57 12.22 7.95
C LEU A 208 11.21 13.69 8.13
N TRP A 209 10.79 14.09 9.34
CA TRP A 209 10.60 15.49 9.68
C TRP A 209 11.91 16.28 9.62
N CYS A 210 13.01 15.74 10.12
CA CYS A 210 14.33 16.34 9.98
C CYS A 210 14.74 16.50 8.51
N VAL A 211 14.49 15.47 7.67
CA VAL A 211 14.71 15.58 6.22
C VAL A 211 13.86 16.69 5.60
N LEU A 212 12.58 16.76 5.94
CA LEU A 212 11.68 17.81 5.45
C LEU A 212 12.14 19.20 5.91
N ARG A 213 12.62 19.32 7.15
CA ARG A 213 13.05 20.60 7.74
C ARG A 213 14.40 21.08 7.22
N TYR A 214 15.39 20.19 7.12
CA TYR A 214 16.77 20.58 6.84
C TYR A 214 17.17 20.40 5.37
N LYS A 215 16.71 19.35 4.68
CA LYS A 215 17.03 19.11 3.26
C LYS A 215 16.07 19.82 2.32
N ILE A 216 14.77 19.83 2.65
CA ILE A 216 13.73 20.46 1.83
C ILE A 216 13.51 21.91 2.26
N GLN A 217 13.99 22.28 3.45
CA GLN A 217 13.86 23.63 4.04
C GLN A 217 12.39 24.07 4.19
N HIS A 218 11.51 23.09 4.45
CA HIS A 218 10.10 23.40 4.69
C HIS A 218 9.95 24.19 5.99
N LYS A 219 9.37 25.40 5.88
CA LYS A 219 9.02 26.24 7.03
C LYS A 219 7.51 26.39 7.08
N THR A 220 6.92 26.03 8.20
CA THR A 220 5.48 26.21 8.45
C THR A 220 5.21 27.66 8.86
N HIS A 221 4.27 28.32 8.20
CA HIS A 221 3.82 29.66 8.57
C HIS A 221 2.33 29.64 8.96
N ARG A 222 1.90 30.48 9.89
CA ARG A 222 0.49 30.63 10.27
C ARG A 222 -0.41 30.97 9.06
N ARG A 223 0.11 31.69 8.06
CA ARG A 223 -0.60 31.99 6.79
C ARG A 223 -0.90 30.74 5.98
N ASP A 224 -0.09 29.67 6.10
CA ASP A 224 -0.29 28.43 5.37
C ASP A 224 -1.56 27.71 5.85
N LEU A 225 -1.87 27.77 7.16
CA LEU A 225 -3.10 27.24 7.73
C LEU A 225 -4.35 28.02 7.29
N LYS A 226 -4.25 29.34 7.07
CA LYS A 226 -5.39 30.12 6.55
C LYS A 226 -5.78 29.71 5.13
N ARG A 227 -4.80 29.30 4.29
CA ARG A 227 -5.04 28.79 2.94
C ARG A 227 -5.57 27.36 2.91
N SER A 228 -5.53 26.63 4.03
CA SER A 228 -6.03 25.26 4.13
C SER A 228 -7.51 25.15 3.73
N LYS A 229 -8.32 26.17 3.98
CA LYS A 229 -9.74 26.22 3.59
C LYS A 229 -9.97 26.06 2.08
N ILE A 230 -9.00 26.50 1.26
CA ILE A 230 -9.07 26.40 -0.21
C ILE A 230 -8.62 24.99 -0.66
N ILE A 231 -7.64 24.41 0.01
CA ILE A 231 -7.01 23.13 -0.37
C ILE A 231 -7.78 21.92 0.18
N LEU A 232 -8.43 22.08 1.34
CA LEU A 232 -9.15 21.00 2.03
C LEU A 232 -10.22 20.32 1.15
N PRO A 233 -11.07 21.05 0.39
CA PRO A 233 -12.03 20.42 -0.50
C PRO A 233 -11.39 19.54 -1.56
N ASP A 234 -10.28 19.96 -2.15
CA ASP A 234 -9.55 19.19 -3.16
C ASP A 234 -8.89 17.97 -2.53
N TRP A 235 -8.32 18.09 -1.33
CA TRP A 235 -7.73 16.96 -0.61
C TRP A 235 -8.77 15.88 -0.29
N VAL A 236 -9.96 16.26 0.18
CA VAL A 236 -11.06 15.31 0.43
C VAL A 236 -11.61 14.75 -0.88
N ARG A 237 -11.82 15.60 -1.89
CA ARG A 237 -12.32 15.21 -3.22
C ARG A 237 -11.44 14.16 -3.91
N ILE A 238 -10.13 14.24 -3.73
CA ILE A 238 -9.16 13.31 -4.32
C ILE A 238 -8.89 12.14 -3.37
N GLY A 239 -8.72 12.40 -2.08
CA GLY A 239 -8.31 11.42 -1.08
C GLY A 239 -9.37 10.38 -0.77
N LEU A 240 -10.63 10.79 -0.62
CA LEU A 240 -11.71 9.86 -0.28
C LEU A 240 -11.94 8.80 -1.37
N PRO A 241 -12.08 9.16 -2.67
CA PRO A 241 -12.16 8.15 -3.72
C PRO A 241 -10.86 7.35 -3.88
N ALA A 242 -9.68 7.98 -3.69
CA ALA A 242 -8.40 7.28 -3.76
C ALA A 242 -8.25 6.20 -2.67
N ALA A 243 -8.93 6.35 -1.54
CA ALA A 243 -8.97 5.33 -0.48
C ALA A 243 -9.99 4.22 -0.79
N ALA A 244 -11.11 4.56 -1.44
CA ALA A 244 -12.21 3.64 -1.67
C ALA A 244 -11.80 2.42 -2.53
N GLU A 245 -11.06 2.62 -3.62
CA GLU A 245 -10.64 1.53 -4.51
C GLU A 245 -9.71 0.51 -3.82
N PRO A 246 -8.61 0.89 -3.13
CA PRO A 246 -7.78 -0.07 -2.42
C PRO A 246 -8.50 -0.78 -1.27
N ILE A 247 -9.42 -0.10 -0.58
CA ILE A 247 -10.26 -0.73 0.46
C ILE A 247 -11.19 -1.76 -0.20
N SER A 248 -11.84 -1.42 -1.30
CA SER A 248 -12.65 -2.34 -2.10
C SER A 248 -11.85 -3.56 -2.55
N PHE A 249 -10.59 -3.36 -2.98
CA PHE A 249 -9.69 -4.46 -3.34
C PHE A 249 -9.35 -5.37 -2.15
N GLN A 250 -9.18 -4.83 -0.95
CA GLN A 250 -8.99 -5.67 0.24
C GLN A 250 -10.23 -6.51 0.56
N LEU A 251 -11.41 -5.93 0.46
CA LEU A 251 -12.67 -6.68 0.64
C LEU A 251 -12.84 -7.77 -0.44
N PHE A 252 -12.50 -7.46 -1.69
CA PHE A 252 -12.50 -8.43 -2.78
C PHE A 252 -11.54 -9.60 -2.49
N ASN A 253 -10.32 -9.34 -1.98
CA ASN A 253 -9.39 -10.40 -1.59
C ASN A 253 -9.93 -11.28 -0.46
N VAL A 254 -10.62 -10.68 0.53
CA VAL A 254 -11.31 -11.44 1.59
C VAL A 254 -12.38 -12.34 1.00
N PHE A 255 -13.21 -11.81 0.09
CA PHE A 255 -14.24 -12.58 -0.60
C PHE A 255 -13.65 -13.75 -1.39
N ILE A 256 -12.64 -13.51 -2.23
CA ILE A 256 -11.97 -14.58 -2.98
C ILE A 256 -11.35 -15.61 -2.04
N THR A 257 -10.77 -15.19 -0.91
CA THR A 257 -10.22 -16.13 0.09
C THR A 257 -11.30 -17.01 0.70
N ALA A 258 -12.49 -16.45 0.98
CA ALA A 258 -13.64 -17.25 1.43
C ALA A 258 -14.08 -18.27 0.36
N MET A 259 -14.07 -17.90 -0.91
CA MET A 259 -14.38 -18.84 -2.01
C MET A 259 -13.33 -19.96 -2.11
N VAL A 260 -12.04 -19.65 -1.91
CA VAL A 260 -10.99 -20.68 -1.85
C VAL A 260 -11.18 -21.64 -0.67
N ALA A 261 -11.65 -21.14 0.48
CA ALA A 261 -11.95 -21.98 1.63
C ALA A 261 -13.02 -23.04 1.32
N HIS A 262 -14.01 -22.73 0.47
CA HIS A 262 -14.99 -23.70 -0.01
C HIS A 262 -14.40 -24.79 -0.92
N LEU A 263 -13.24 -24.54 -1.56
CA LEU A 263 -12.53 -25.54 -2.35
C LEU A 263 -11.69 -26.48 -1.48
N GLY A 264 -11.62 -26.25 -0.18
CA GLY A 264 -10.95 -27.10 0.80
C GLY A 264 -9.53 -26.67 1.17
N THR A 265 -8.95 -27.40 2.12
CA THR A 265 -7.65 -27.06 2.74
C THR A 265 -6.49 -27.11 1.76
N LEU A 266 -6.50 -28.05 0.81
CA LEU A 266 -5.46 -28.17 -0.22
C LEU A 266 -5.38 -26.91 -1.08
N ALA A 267 -6.52 -26.42 -1.56
CA ALA A 267 -6.61 -25.19 -2.35
C ALA A 267 -6.17 -23.96 -1.55
N MET A 268 -6.55 -23.89 -0.26
CA MET A 268 -6.15 -22.79 0.61
C MET A 268 -4.63 -22.77 0.82
N THR A 269 -4.01 -23.93 1.08
CA THR A 269 -2.56 -24.05 1.26
C THR A 269 -1.80 -23.66 -0.02
N ALA A 270 -2.24 -24.19 -1.17
CA ALA A 270 -1.66 -23.84 -2.47
C ALA A 270 -1.76 -22.34 -2.76
N ARG A 271 -2.92 -21.72 -2.46
CA ARG A 271 -3.12 -20.27 -2.62
C ARG A 271 -2.15 -19.45 -1.76
N VAL A 272 -1.93 -19.84 -0.51
CA VAL A 272 -1.03 -19.12 0.41
C VAL A 272 0.39 -19.17 -0.12
N PHE A 273 0.88 -20.36 -0.48
CA PHE A 273 2.26 -20.50 -0.95
C PHE A 273 2.48 -19.84 -2.31
N ALA A 274 1.62 -20.08 -3.30
CA ALA A 274 1.71 -19.42 -4.60
C ALA A 274 1.55 -17.89 -4.48
N GLY A 275 0.67 -17.42 -3.61
CA GLY A 275 0.42 -15.99 -3.37
C GLY A 275 1.64 -15.24 -2.83
N ASN A 276 2.45 -15.87 -1.98
CA ASN A 276 3.69 -15.28 -1.47
C ASN A 276 4.69 -15.00 -2.61
N PHE A 277 4.82 -15.91 -3.57
CA PHE A 277 5.71 -15.73 -4.72
C PHE A 277 5.12 -14.78 -5.78
N ALA A 278 3.83 -14.86 -6.03
CA ALA A 278 3.13 -13.91 -6.90
C ALA A 278 3.25 -12.46 -6.41
N ALA A 279 3.26 -12.24 -5.09
CA ALA A 279 3.47 -10.91 -4.50
C ALA A 279 4.82 -10.29 -4.86
N LEU A 280 5.88 -11.10 -5.05
CA LEU A 280 7.19 -10.60 -5.45
C LEU A 280 7.16 -9.99 -6.86
N SER A 281 6.39 -10.59 -7.78
CA SER A 281 6.25 -10.09 -9.16
C SER A 281 5.61 -8.70 -9.23
N VAL A 282 4.79 -8.34 -8.24
CA VAL A 282 4.07 -7.06 -8.18
C VAL A 282 4.93 -5.91 -7.65
N ILE A 283 5.94 -6.20 -6.82
CA ILE A 283 6.73 -5.16 -6.15
C ILE A 283 7.36 -4.17 -7.13
N LEU A 284 7.90 -4.68 -8.24
CA LEU A 284 8.50 -3.84 -9.29
C LEU A 284 7.47 -2.89 -9.89
N GLY A 285 6.28 -3.41 -10.25
CA GLY A 285 5.18 -2.61 -10.79
C GLY A 285 4.71 -1.52 -9.83
N ILE A 286 4.58 -1.85 -8.53
CA ILE A 286 4.18 -0.89 -7.49
C ILE A 286 5.22 0.22 -7.36
N GLY A 287 6.50 -0.11 -7.29
CA GLY A 287 7.57 0.87 -7.15
C GLY A 287 7.69 1.79 -8.37
N LEU A 288 7.58 1.22 -9.59
CA LEU A 288 7.57 1.97 -10.85
C LEU A 288 6.33 2.88 -10.96
N GLY A 289 5.14 2.38 -10.64
CA GLY A 289 3.91 3.15 -10.69
C GLY A 289 3.89 4.32 -9.70
N ASN A 290 4.39 4.12 -8.46
CA ASN A 290 4.51 5.20 -7.49
C ASN A 290 5.59 6.22 -7.87
N GLY A 291 6.72 5.78 -8.46
CA GLY A 291 7.71 6.69 -9.03
C GLY A 291 7.14 7.53 -10.17
N ASN A 292 6.37 6.90 -11.07
CA ASN A 292 5.65 7.57 -12.15
C ASN A 292 4.58 8.54 -11.64
N GLN A 293 3.85 8.19 -10.57
CA GLN A 293 2.86 9.08 -9.95
C GLN A 293 3.47 10.43 -9.58
N ILE A 294 4.68 10.43 -9.02
CA ILE A 294 5.39 11.67 -8.66
C ILE A 294 5.69 12.50 -9.91
N LEU A 295 6.24 11.86 -10.95
CA LEU A 295 6.58 12.54 -12.21
C LEU A 295 5.34 13.12 -12.89
N VAL A 296 4.29 12.33 -13.04
CA VAL A 296 3.03 12.73 -13.67
C VAL A 296 2.40 13.90 -12.93
N ALA A 297 2.37 13.90 -11.59
CA ALA A 297 1.81 15.01 -10.83
C ALA A 297 2.56 16.32 -11.08
N HIS A 298 3.90 16.29 -11.17
CA HIS A 298 4.69 17.46 -11.52
C HIS A 298 4.45 17.94 -12.97
N LEU A 299 4.40 17.02 -13.93
CA LEU A 299 4.19 17.32 -15.33
C LEU A 299 2.78 17.89 -15.57
N VAL A 300 1.77 17.34 -14.90
CA VAL A 300 0.38 17.85 -14.96
C VAL A 300 0.31 19.26 -14.40
N GLY A 301 0.97 19.52 -13.27
CA GLY A 301 1.08 20.88 -12.72
C GLY A 301 1.77 21.87 -13.65
N ALA A 302 2.80 21.41 -14.37
CA ALA A 302 3.49 22.22 -15.38
C ALA A 302 2.71 22.33 -16.71
N LYS A 303 1.54 21.69 -16.84
CA LYS A 303 0.72 21.59 -18.08
C LYS A 303 1.45 20.89 -19.23
N GLU A 304 2.48 20.09 -18.93
CA GLU A 304 3.24 19.29 -19.90
C GLU A 304 2.56 17.94 -20.16
N TYR A 305 1.30 17.97 -20.64
CA TYR A 305 0.45 16.80 -20.80
C TYR A 305 1.00 15.75 -21.78
N LYS A 306 1.67 16.17 -22.86
CA LYS A 306 2.30 15.27 -23.83
C LYS A 306 3.44 14.48 -23.20
N THR A 307 4.28 15.16 -22.42
CA THR A 307 5.40 14.52 -21.69
C THR A 307 4.86 13.55 -20.63
N ALA A 308 3.79 13.94 -19.94
CA ALA A 308 3.11 13.07 -18.96
C ALA A 308 2.59 11.79 -19.63
N ASP A 309 1.92 11.91 -20.77
CA ASP A 309 1.42 10.76 -21.55
C ASP A 309 2.54 9.82 -21.98
N GLN A 310 3.63 10.36 -22.53
CA GLN A 310 4.82 9.57 -22.90
C GLN A 310 5.43 8.83 -21.71
N ARG A 311 5.53 9.48 -20.54
CA ARG A 311 6.05 8.85 -19.32
C ARG A 311 5.18 7.71 -18.83
N VAL A 312 3.86 7.88 -18.89
CA VAL A 312 2.91 6.82 -18.53
C VAL A 312 3.07 5.61 -19.44
N HIS A 313 3.13 5.79 -20.76
CA HIS A 313 3.32 4.70 -21.70
C HIS A 313 4.67 3.98 -21.52
N GLN A 314 5.76 4.73 -21.33
CA GLN A 314 7.07 4.15 -21.02
C GLN A 314 7.04 3.34 -19.73
N THR A 315 6.37 3.87 -18.68
CA THR A 315 6.26 3.17 -17.40
C THR A 315 5.43 1.89 -17.53
N ILE A 316 4.33 1.93 -18.28
CA ILE A 316 3.53 0.73 -18.59
C ILE A 316 4.41 -0.35 -19.24
N LEU A 317 5.15 0.01 -20.29
CA LEU A 317 6.01 -0.94 -21.01
C LEU A 317 7.05 -1.57 -20.06
N ILE A 318 7.76 -0.75 -19.30
CA ILE A 318 8.79 -1.23 -18.36
C ILE A 318 8.15 -2.11 -17.28
N SER A 319 7.00 -1.71 -16.72
CA SER A 319 6.29 -2.48 -15.68
C SER A 319 5.75 -3.80 -16.21
N CYS A 320 5.19 -3.81 -17.43
CA CYS A 320 4.72 -5.04 -18.07
C CYS A 320 5.87 -6.03 -18.32
N ILE A 321 6.97 -5.55 -18.90
CA ILE A 321 8.12 -6.42 -19.20
C ILE A 321 8.72 -6.95 -17.89
N SER A 322 9.00 -6.08 -16.90
CA SER A 322 9.61 -6.49 -15.65
C SER A 322 8.71 -7.42 -14.83
N GLY A 323 7.41 -7.15 -14.76
CA GLY A 323 6.44 -8.00 -14.08
C GLY A 323 6.28 -9.35 -14.77
N LEU A 324 6.21 -9.36 -16.10
CA LEU A 324 6.11 -10.58 -16.89
C LEU A 324 7.36 -11.46 -16.75
N VAL A 325 8.54 -10.89 -16.88
CA VAL A 325 9.81 -11.63 -16.70
C VAL A 325 9.88 -12.24 -15.32
N LEU A 326 9.57 -11.47 -14.27
CA LEU A 326 9.66 -11.98 -12.91
C LEU A 326 8.59 -13.05 -12.61
N SER A 327 7.36 -12.89 -13.12
CA SER A 327 6.32 -13.91 -12.97
C SER A 327 6.65 -15.20 -13.71
N ILE A 328 7.25 -15.13 -14.91
CA ILE A 328 7.75 -16.30 -15.64
C ILE A 328 8.84 -17.01 -14.82
N ILE A 329 9.80 -16.27 -14.25
CA ILE A 329 10.84 -16.84 -13.38
C ILE A 329 10.20 -17.56 -12.18
N MET A 330 9.24 -16.91 -11.51
CA MET A 330 8.53 -17.52 -10.37
C MET A 330 7.75 -18.78 -10.80
N ALA A 331 7.10 -18.74 -11.97
CA ALA A 331 6.38 -19.89 -12.51
C ALA A 331 7.34 -21.04 -12.90
N LEU A 332 8.47 -20.77 -13.54
CA LEU A 332 9.46 -21.80 -13.89
C LEU A 332 10.09 -22.44 -12.64
N CYS A 333 10.35 -21.67 -11.60
CA CYS A 333 10.91 -22.15 -10.35
C CYS A 333 9.84 -22.64 -9.36
N GLY A 334 8.57 -22.53 -9.67
CA GLY A 334 7.45 -22.69 -8.72
C GLY A 334 7.42 -24.01 -7.99
N THR A 335 7.69 -25.13 -8.68
CA THR A 335 7.77 -26.45 -8.06
C THR A 335 8.81 -26.49 -6.93
N HIS A 336 10.01 -25.95 -7.18
CA HIS A 336 11.07 -25.90 -6.17
C HIS A 336 10.74 -24.92 -5.05
N LEU A 337 10.20 -23.74 -5.42
CA LEU A 337 9.86 -22.68 -4.45
C LEU A 337 8.76 -23.14 -3.48
N ILE A 338 7.69 -23.77 -4.00
CA ILE A 338 6.60 -24.29 -3.17
C ILE A 338 7.06 -25.51 -2.38
N GLY A 339 7.91 -26.37 -2.98
CA GLY A 339 8.50 -27.54 -2.33
C GLY A 339 9.36 -27.24 -1.09
N VAL A 340 9.83 -25.97 -0.92
CA VAL A 340 10.48 -25.54 0.33
C VAL A 340 9.51 -25.52 1.52
N PHE A 341 8.20 -25.35 1.25
CA PHE A 341 7.17 -25.22 2.30
C PHE A 341 6.38 -26.50 2.54
N THR A 342 6.35 -27.43 1.58
CA THR A 342 5.54 -28.67 1.67
C THR A 342 6.07 -29.76 0.77
N ASP A 343 5.97 -31.00 1.24
CA ASP A 343 6.26 -32.19 0.46
C ASP A 343 5.01 -32.76 -0.23
N ASN A 344 3.83 -32.17 -0.03
CA ASN A 344 2.59 -32.64 -0.63
C ASN A 344 2.55 -32.34 -2.14
N PRO A 345 2.60 -33.37 -3.02
CA PRO A 345 2.68 -33.20 -4.47
C PRO A 345 1.46 -32.48 -5.05
N ASP A 346 0.27 -32.67 -4.48
CA ASP A 346 -0.96 -32.04 -4.97
C ASP A 346 -0.96 -30.55 -4.69
N VAL A 347 -0.46 -30.12 -3.51
CA VAL A 347 -0.30 -28.69 -3.19
C VAL A 347 0.74 -28.03 -4.10
N ILE A 348 1.86 -28.72 -4.36
CA ILE A 348 2.91 -28.24 -5.25
C ILE A 348 2.37 -28.07 -6.68
N ALA A 349 1.68 -29.08 -7.21
CA ALA A 349 1.12 -29.07 -8.55
C ALA A 349 0.07 -27.94 -8.72
N LEU A 350 -0.85 -27.82 -7.76
CA LEU A 350 -1.89 -26.81 -7.79
C LEU A 350 -1.32 -25.39 -7.65
N GLY A 351 -0.35 -25.21 -6.75
CA GLY A 351 0.33 -23.92 -6.57
C GLY A 351 1.16 -23.52 -7.78
N GLN A 352 1.84 -24.48 -8.42
CA GLN A 352 2.55 -24.30 -9.69
C GLN A 352 1.61 -23.82 -10.80
N MET A 353 0.42 -24.41 -10.91
CA MET A 353 -0.60 -24.01 -11.86
C MET A 353 -1.07 -22.57 -11.62
N CYS A 354 -1.25 -22.18 -10.34
CA CYS A 354 -1.58 -20.79 -9.98
C CYS A 354 -0.49 -19.80 -10.36
N LEU A 355 0.79 -20.14 -10.22
CA LEU A 355 1.89 -19.27 -10.66
C LEU A 355 1.90 -19.10 -12.19
N TRP A 356 1.54 -20.11 -12.97
CA TRP A 356 1.33 -19.94 -14.40
C TRP A 356 0.13 -19.05 -14.74
N CYS A 357 -0.97 -19.16 -13.97
CA CYS A 357 -2.07 -18.22 -14.10
C CYS A 357 -1.64 -16.78 -13.78
N ASP A 358 -0.73 -16.58 -12.80
CA ASP A 358 -0.22 -15.25 -12.42
C ASP A 358 0.56 -14.58 -13.57
N VAL A 359 1.23 -15.35 -14.43
CA VAL A 359 1.88 -14.82 -15.65
C VAL A 359 0.87 -14.07 -16.53
N ALA A 360 -0.36 -14.58 -16.65
CA ALA A 360 -1.42 -13.91 -17.40
C ALA A 360 -1.98 -12.66 -16.71
N VAL A 361 -1.91 -12.60 -15.36
CA VAL A 361 -2.38 -11.46 -14.56
C VAL A 361 -1.45 -10.25 -14.70
N GLN A 362 -0.14 -10.45 -14.73
CA GLN A 362 0.86 -9.41 -14.55
C GLN A 362 0.79 -8.25 -15.56
N PRO A 363 0.64 -8.46 -16.87
CA PRO A 363 0.55 -7.36 -17.85
C PRO A 363 -0.64 -6.44 -17.55
N PHE A 364 -1.81 -7.01 -17.26
CA PHE A 364 -3.03 -6.24 -17.00
C PHE A 364 -2.92 -5.47 -15.68
N LYS A 365 -2.35 -6.11 -14.66
CA LYS A 365 -2.09 -5.51 -13.35
C LYS A 365 -1.11 -4.34 -13.45
N ALA A 366 -0.05 -4.47 -14.26
CA ALA A 366 0.90 -3.39 -14.51
C ALA A 366 0.23 -2.19 -15.20
N VAL A 367 -0.55 -2.42 -16.25
CA VAL A 367 -1.31 -1.38 -16.96
C VAL A 367 -2.27 -0.69 -16.01
N ASN A 368 -3.10 -1.47 -15.31
CA ASN A 368 -4.10 -0.94 -14.38
C ASN A 368 -3.45 -0.10 -13.27
N PHE A 369 -2.40 -0.60 -12.63
CA PHE A 369 -1.74 0.09 -11.53
C PHE A 369 -1.09 1.41 -11.96
N VAL A 370 -0.33 1.41 -13.08
CA VAL A 370 0.34 2.61 -13.59
C VAL A 370 -0.68 3.67 -14.00
N ILE A 371 -1.77 3.30 -14.67
CA ILE A 371 -2.78 4.27 -15.12
C ILE A 371 -3.60 4.78 -13.93
N THR A 372 -4.01 3.93 -13.01
CA THR A 372 -4.74 4.33 -11.81
C THR A 372 -3.94 5.33 -10.97
N THR A 373 -2.65 5.07 -10.75
CA THR A 373 -1.77 6.01 -10.02
C THR A 373 -1.58 7.31 -10.78
N SER A 374 -1.51 7.27 -12.12
CA SER A 374 -1.42 8.46 -12.97
C SER A 374 -2.71 9.29 -12.98
N LEU A 375 -3.88 8.65 -13.01
CA LEU A 375 -5.18 9.33 -12.87
C LEU A 375 -5.31 10.01 -11.50
N ARG A 376 -4.87 9.34 -10.43
CA ARG A 376 -4.82 9.95 -9.09
C ARG A 376 -3.85 11.12 -9.03
N ALA A 377 -2.70 11.00 -9.69
CA ALA A 377 -1.70 12.07 -9.80
C ALA A 377 -2.25 13.33 -10.49
N SER A 378 -3.14 13.16 -11.46
CA SER A 378 -3.81 14.25 -12.17
C SER A 378 -5.04 14.81 -11.44
N GLY A 379 -5.48 14.20 -10.33
CA GLY A 379 -6.68 14.59 -9.58
C GLY A 379 -7.96 13.84 -9.97
N ASP A 380 -7.89 12.91 -10.94
CA ASP A 380 -9.03 12.12 -11.40
C ASP A 380 -9.15 10.79 -10.63
N SER A 381 -9.30 10.87 -9.31
CA SER A 381 -9.42 9.69 -8.44
C SER A 381 -10.82 9.07 -8.46
N LYS A 382 -11.85 9.81 -8.85
CA LYS A 382 -13.23 9.32 -8.84
C LYS A 382 -13.47 8.20 -9.85
N PHE A 383 -12.91 8.33 -11.04
CA PHE A 383 -13.13 7.35 -12.10
C PHE A 383 -12.61 5.94 -11.72
N PRO A 384 -11.32 5.75 -11.36
CA PRO A 384 -10.85 4.43 -10.95
C PRO A 384 -11.54 3.91 -9.68
N ALA A 385 -11.95 4.79 -8.76
CA ALA A 385 -12.65 4.37 -7.56
C ALA A 385 -14.02 3.77 -7.85
N PHE A 386 -14.86 4.45 -8.61
CA PHE A 386 -16.24 4.00 -8.86
C PHE A 386 -16.32 2.94 -9.97
N VAL A 387 -15.67 3.19 -11.11
CA VAL A 387 -15.70 2.26 -12.24
C VAL A 387 -14.85 1.02 -11.92
N GLY A 388 -13.65 1.21 -11.35
CA GLY A 388 -12.78 0.11 -10.96
C GLY A 388 -13.42 -0.79 -9.92
N SER A 389 -13.95 -0.23 -8.82
CA SER A 389 -14.64 -1.03 -7.80
C SER A 389 -15.90 -1.69 -8.34
N GLY A 390 -16.71 -0.99 -9.15
CA GLY A 390 -17.90 -1.57 -9.77
C GLY A 390 -17.56 -2.78 -10.67
N MET A 391 -16.56 -2.66 -11.53
CA MET A 391 -16.11 -3.77 -12.39
C MET A 391 -15.56 -4.95 -11.59
N MET A 392 -14.80 -4.68 -10.52
CA MET A 392 -14.26 -5.70 -9.63
C MET A 392 -15.38 -6.58 -9.04
N TRP A 393 -16.42 -5.95 -8.48
CA TRP A 393 -17.53 -6.66 -7.82
C TRP A 393 -18.54 -7.29 -8.78
N THR A 394 -18.65 -6.83 -10.01
CA THR A 394 -19.55 -7.40 -11.02
C THR A 394 -18.82 -8.36 -11.95
N LEU A 395 -17.96 -7.83 -12.80
CA LEU A 395 -17.26 -8.63 -13.83
C LEU A 395 -16.17 -9.51 -13.19
N GLY A 396 -15.37 -8.97 -12.26
CA GLY A 396 -14.30 -9.72 -11.61
C GLY A 396 -14.82 -10.90 -10.80
N VAL A 397 -15.75 -10.64 -9.86
CA VAL A 397 -16.39 -11.70 -9.07
C VAL A 397 -17.17 -12.66 -9.95
N GLY A 398 -17.97 -12.14 -10.90
CA GLY A 398 -18.77 -12.97 -11.80
C GLY A 398 -17.89 -13.93 -12.64
N THR A 399 -16.80 -13.42 -13.21
CA THR A 399 -15.86 -14.26 -13.99
C THR A 399 -15.14 -15.27 -13.09
N ALA A 400 -14.71 -14.86 -11.89
CA ALA A 400 -14.04 -15.77 -10.96
C ALA A 400 -14.94 -16.94 -10.53
N LEU A 401 -16.19 -16.66 -10.17
CA LEU A 401 -17.15 -17.69 -9.80
C LEU A 401 -17.53 -18.59 -10.98
N PHE A 402 -17.72 -18.01 -12.15
CA PHE A 402 -18.01 -18.76 -13.38
C PHE A 402 -16.88 -19.74 -13.72
N LEU A 403 -15.62 -19.27 -13.76
CA LEU A 403 -14.48 -20.11 -14.07
C LEU A 403 -14.24 -21.19 -13.00
N ALA A 404 -14.38 -20.84 -11.74
CA ALA A 404 -14.08 -21.76 -10.63
C ALA A 404 -15.13 -22.84 -10.43
N PHE A 405 -16.43 -22.48 -10.48
CA PHE A 405 -17.51 -23.34 -10.05
C PHE A 405 -18.43 -23.81 -11.20
N VAL A 406 -18.54 -23.05 -12.31
CA VAL A 406 -19.35 -23.49 -13.46
C VAL A 406 -18.49 -24.28 -14.44
N LEU A 407 -17.25 -23.82 -14.71
CA LEU A 407 -16.29 -24.55 -15.55
C LEU A 407 -15.42 -25.54 -14.75
N ASP A 408 -15.64 -25.65 -13.45
CA ASP A 408 -14.95 -26.57 -12.52
C ASP A 408 -13.42 -26.47 -12.54
N LEU A 409 -12.90 -25.25 -12.81
CA LEU A 409 -11.46 -25.01 -12.78
C LEU A 409 -10.89 -24.82 -11.37
N GLY A 410 -11.74 -24.77 -10.34
CA GLY A 410 -11.33 -24.64 -8.94
C GLY A 410 -10.46 -23.41 -8.67
N LEU A 411 -9.34 -23.60 -7.97
CA LEU A 411 -8.42 -22.50 -7.59
C LEU A 411 -7.81 -21.77 -8.80
N PRO A 412 -7.31 -22.41 -9.88
CA PRO A 412 -6.90 -21.73 -11.10
C PRO A 412 -7.99 -20.86 -11.71
N GLY A 413 -9.26 -21.29 -11.66
CA GLY A 413 -10.40 -20.52 -12.12
C GLY A 413 -10.58 -19.20 -11.33
N LEU A 414 -10.47 -19.25 -9.99
CA LEU A 414 -10.48 -18.04 -9.16
C LEU A 414 -9.29 -17.12 -9.48
N TRP A 415 -8.12 -17.68 -9.75
CA TRP A 415 -6.92 -16.90 -10.10
C TRP A 415 -7.06 -16.21 -11.46
N LEU A 416 -7.58 -16.93 -12.48
CA LEU A 416 -7.90 -16.36 -13.78
C LEU A 416 -9.03 -15.32 -13.71
N GLY A 417 -9.96 -15.47 -12.77
CA GLY A 417 -10.96 -14.44 -12.46
C GLY A 417 -10.34 -13.13 -11.99
N MET A 418 -9.28 -13.19 -11.18
CA MET A 418 -8.50 -12.01 -10.81
C MET A 418 -7.76 -11.41 -12.02
N ALA A 419 -7.30 -12.24 -12.96
CA ALA A 419 -6.73 -11.74 -14.22
C ALA A 419 -7.77 -11.00 -15.06
N ALA A 420 -8.96 -11.54 -15.17
CA ALA A 420 -10.08 -10.92 -15.88
C ALA A 420 -10.49 -9.58 -15.25
N ASP A 421 -10.53 -9.50 -13.90
CA ASP A 421 -10.75 -8.24 -13.18
C ASP A 421 -9.71 -7.18 -13.55
N GLU A 422 -8.42 -7.51 -13.47
CA GLU A 422 -7.36 -6.58 -13.86
C GLU A 422 -7.44 -6.18 -15.34
N PHE A 423 -7.82 -7.12 -16.23
CA PHE A 423 -8.05 -6.85 -17.65
C PHE A 423 -9.17 -5.82 -17.85
N TYR A 424 -10.35 -6.03 -17.27
CA TYR A 424 -11.46 -5.10 -17.42
C TYR A 424 -11.14 -3.71 -16.90
N ARG A 425 -10.53 -3.64 -15.72
CA ARG A 425 -10.11 -2.37 -15.13
C ARG A 425 -9.02 -1.68 -15.92
N SER A 426 -8.05 -2.44 -16.45
CA SER A 426 -6.98 -1.88 -17.27
C SER A 426 -7.54 -1.22 -18.54
N ILE A 427 -8.50 -1.85 -19.21
CA ILE A 427 -9.16 -1.30 -20.40
C ILE A 427 -9.90 -0.01 -20.04
N ALA A 428 -10.76 -0.03 -19.01
CA ALA A 428 -11.55 1.13 -18.61
C ALA A 428 -10.67 2.33 -18.24
N ASN A 429 -9.63 2.08 -17.42
CA ASN A 429 -8.70 3.12 -16.99
C ASN A 429 -7.83 3.64 -18.14
N TYR A 430 -7.42 2.75 -19.08
CA TYR A 430 -6.69 3.14 -20.28
C TYR A 430 -7.52 4.05 -21.20
N TYR A 431 -8.78 3.70 -21.46
CA TYR A 431 -9.69 4.57 -22.21
C TYR A 431 -9.92 5.92 -21.53
N ARG A 432 -10.04 5.92 -20.19
CA ARG A 432 -10.13 7.18 -19.42
C ARG A 432 -8.91 8.03 -19.60
N TRP A 433 -7.71 7.46 -19.54
CA TRP A 433 -6.45 8.16 -19.75
C TRP A 433 -6.38 8.72 -21.20
N ARG A 434 -6.62 7.89 -22.19
CA ARG A 434 -6.60 8.27 -23.61
C ARG A 434 -7.62 9.35 -23.97
N SER A 435 -8.75 9.40 -23.30
CA SER A 435 -9.77 10.43 -23.52
C SER A 435 -9.32 11.86 -23.16
N GLY A 436 -8.20 12.03 -22.46
CA GLY A 436 -7.69 13.33 -22.01
C GLY A 436 -8.54 14.02 -20.93
N LYS A 437 -9.66 13.42 -20.51
CA LYS A 437 -10.58 14.03 -19.51
C LYS A 437 -9.92 14.29 -18.15
N TRP A 438 -8.85 13.59 -17.83
CA TRP A 438 -8.06 13.78 -16.62
C TRP A 438 -7.37 15.16 -16.58
N GLN A 439 -7.07 15.76 -17.75
CA GLN A 439 -6.42 17.08 -17.82
C GLN A 439 -7.25 18.18 -17.16
N SER A 440 -8.58 18.09 -17.27
CA SER A 440 -9.52 19.04 -16.65
C SER A 440 -9.73 18.81 -15.14
N LYS A 441 -9.12 17.78 -14.56
CA LYS A 441 -9.23 17.43 -13.13
C LYS A 441 -8.05 17.91 -12.30
N ALA A 442 -7.01 18.46 -12.96
CA ALA A 442 -5.89 19.09 -12.29
C ALA A 442 -6.35 20.17 -11.29
N VAL A 443 -5.56 20.36 -10.24
CA VAL A 443 -5.86 21.33 -9.19
C VAL A 443 -5.34 22.73 -9.58
N VAL A 444 -4.46 22.81 -10.59
CA VAL A 444 -3.78 24.04 -11.06
C VAL A 444 -4.08 24.36 -12.50
#